data_88a1c79f830033e36dced5af591a815a
#
_entry.id   88a1c79f830033e36dced5af591a815a
#
_cell.length_a   1.000
_cell.length_b   1.000
_cell.length_c   1.000
_cell.angle_alpha   90.00
_cell.angle_beta   90.00
_cell.angle_gamma   90.00
#
_symmetry.space_group_name_H-M   'P 1'
#
loop_
_entity.id
_entity.type
_entity.pdbx_description
1 polymer ?
#
loop_
_entity_poly.entity_id
_entity_poly.type
_entity_poly.pdbx_seq_one_letter_code
_entity_poly.pdbx_strand_id
1 'polypeptide(L)'
;MGWRTTMDFDLNPEQQQLADAITRWASKDYDFEKRKQIIRSEAGVSTEAWQALAELGVTALPVPSADEGFDGTAIDQMVVMQALGRALIIEPVFATALGVQFLKLAGGQGDVLSRVAGGEMILACALSERQSRHELAHIETTARKVDGHYVIDGSKSTVLHGAQAGCLIVSARSAGEASDTEGISLFIMPAHSAGISMRDARSNDG
;
A
#
# COMPACT_ATOMS: atom_id res chain seq x y z
N MET A 1 38.78 -10.97 -19.46
CA MET A 1 37.81 -12.03 -19.14
C MET A 1 36.54 -11.34 -18.71
N GLY A 2 35.59 -11.17 -19.64
CA GLY A 2 34.36 -10.43 -19.40
C GLY A 2 33.36 -11.31 -18.67
N TRP A 3 32.91 -10.87 -17.50
CA TRP A 3 31.78 -11.45 -16.79
C TRP A 3 30.51 -11.15 -17.61
N ARG A 4 30.01 -12.15 -18.34
CA ARG A 4 28.63 -12.13 -18.80
C ARG A 4 27.78 -12.48 -17.60
N THR A 5 27.28 -11.49 -16.89
CA THR A 5 26.16 -11.69 -15.97
C THR A 5 24.94 -11.99 -16.85
N THR A 6 24.64 -13.25 -17.05
CA THR A 6 23.33 -13.65 -17.58
C THR A 6 22.31 -13.30 -16.49
N MET A 7 21.40 -12.42 -16.83
CA MET A 7 20.28 -12.12 -15.96
C MET A 7 19.43 -13.40 -15.88
N ASP A 8 19.34 -13.98 -14.69
CA ASP A 8 18.53 -15.16 -14.42
C ASP A 8 17.13 -14.67 -14.05
N PHE A 9 16.12 -15.12 -14.80
CA PHE A 9 14.73 -14.83 -14.57
C PHE A 9 13.97 -16.00 -13.94
N ASP A 10 14.68 -17.09 -13.62
CA ASP A 10 14.05 -18.22 -12.96
C ASP A 10 13.74 -17.88 -11.51
N LEU A 11 12.55 -18.26 -11.07
CA LEU A 11 12.14 -18.08 -9.69
C LEU A 11 12.89 -19.06 -8.81
N ASN A 12 13.35 -18.61 -7.66
CA ASN A 12 13.88 -19.49 -6.65
C ASN A 12 12.76 -20.36 -6.03
N PRO A 13 13.10 -21.47 -5.31
CA PRO A 13 12.10 -22.37 -4.75
C PRO A 13 11.09 -21.69 -3.82
N GLU A 14 11.51 -20.69 -3.04
CA GLU A 14 10.65 -19.97 -2.09
C GLU A 14 9.66 -19.08 -2.84
N GLN A 15 10.11 -18.36 -3.86
CA GLN A 15 9.27 -17.56 -4.74
C GLN A 15 8.22 -18.41 -5.47
N GLN A 16 8.64 -19.55 -6.00
CA GLN A 16 7.74 -20.49 -6.66
C GLN A 16 6.70 -21.04 -5.68
N GLN A 17 7.11 -21.42 -4.48
CA GLN A 17 6.22 -21.94 -3.45
C GLN A 17 5.17 -20.91 -3.03
N LEU A 18 5.56 -19.65 -2.87
CA LEU A 18 4.66 -18.55 -2.53
C LEU A 18 3.65 -18.29 -3.66
N ALA A 19 4.11 -18.21 -4.91
CA ALA A 19 3.24 -18.03 -6.07
C ALA A 19 2.21 -19.17 -6.19
N ASP A 20 2.66 -20.41 -5.99
CA ASP A 20 1.80 -21.59 -6.02
C ASP A 20 0.79 -21.61 -4.86
N ALA A 21 1.18 -21.16 -3.66
CA ALA A 21 0.29 -21.07 -2.52
C ALA A 21 -0.83 -20.04 -2.77
N ILE A 22 -0.49 -18.85 -3.25
CA ILE A 22 -1.48 -17.82 -3.63
C ILE A 22 -2.40 -18.34 -4.72
N THR A 23 -1.84 -18.97 -5.76
CA THR A 23 -2.62 -19.51 -6.88
C THR A 23 -3.60 -20.59 -6.43
N ARG A 24 -3.18 -21.51 -5.58
CA ARG A 24 -4.04 -22.57 -5.02
C ARG A 24 -5.17 -21.99 -4.17
N TRP A 25 -4.85 -21.05 -3.27
CA TRP A 25 -5.84 -20.37 -2.46
C TRP A 25 -6.86 -19.63 -3.34
N ALA A 26 -6.39 -18.82 -4.28
CA ALA A 26 -7.26 -18.05 -5.14
C ALA A 26 -8.19 -18.93 -5.99
N SER A 27 -7.68 -20.07 -6.51
CA SER A 27 -8.48 -21.01 -7.31
C SER A 27 -9.59 -21.68 -6.50
N LYS A 28 -9.41 -21.82 -5.18
CA LYS A 28 -10.36 -22.48 -4.28
C LYS A 28 -11.35 -21.49 -3.66
N ASP A 29 -10.84 -20.37 -3.14
CA ASP A 29 -11.55 -19.51 -2.19
C ASP A 29 -11.80 -18.09 -2.73
N TYR A 30 -11.24 -17.74 -3.92
CA TYR A 30 -11.35 -16.42 -4.54
C TYR A 30 -11.64 -16.51 -6.05
N ASP A 31 -12.73 -17.16 -6.40
CA ASP A 31 -13.17 -17.25 -7.79
C ASP A 31 -13.77 -15.93 -8.29
N PHE A 32 -14.09 -15.86 -9.59
CA PHE A 32 -14.63 -14.66 -10.22
C PHE A 32 -16.01 -14.27 -9.66
N GLU A 33 -16.82 -15.23 -9.21
CA GLU A 33 -18.12 -14.94 -8.58
C GLU A 33 -17.92 -14.34 -7.19
N LYS A 34 -16.97 -14.85 -6.40
CA LYS A 34 -16.61 -14.26 -5.09
C LYS A 34 -16.10 -12.83 -5.29
N ARG A 35 -15.21 -12.60 -6.26
CA ARG A 35 -14.74 -11.25 -6.63
C ARG A 35 -15.90 -10.31 -6.93
N LYS A 36 -16.88 -10.73 -7.75
CA LYS A 36 -18.06 -9.91 -8.07
C LYS A 36 -18.90 -9.57 -6.84
N GLN A 37 -19.01 -10.51 -5.88
CA GLN A 37 -19.69 -10.26 -4.61
C GLN A 37 -18.94 -9.22 -3.79
N ILE A 38 -17.61 -9.31 -3.70
CA ILE A 38 -16.76 -8.35 -2.98
C ILE A 38 -16.90 -6.96 -3.58
N ILE A 39 -16.79 -6.81 -4.90
CA ILE A 39 -16.96 -5.52 -5.60
C ILE A 39 -18.32 -4.90 -5.30
N ARG A 40 -19.39 -5.71 -5.16
CA ARG A 40 -20.74 -5.22 -4.89
C ARG A 40 -21.00 -4.94 -3.41
N SER A 41 -20.12 -5.41 -2.52
CA SER A 41 -20.26 -5.15 -1.08
C SER A 41 -20.02 -3.66 -0.78
N GLU A 42 -20.52 -3.18 0.34
CA GLU A 42 -20.31 -1.80 0.80
C GLU A 42 -18.82 -1.51 1.01
N ALA A 43 -18.09 -2.46 1.61
CA ALA A 43 -16.67 -2.31 1.90
C ALA A 43 -15.78 -2.33 0.65
N GLY A 44 -16.20 -2.99 -0.45
CA GLY A 44 -15.42 -3.15 -1.67
C GLY A 44 -14.17 -4.02 -1.54
N VAL A 45 -13.94 -4.62 -0.37
CA VAL A 45 -12.87 -5.58 -0.04
C VAL A 45 -13.41 -6.68 0.85
N SER A 46 -12.71 -7.81 0.95
CA SER A 46 -13.07 -8.92 1.85
C SER A 46 -12.06 -9.02 2.99
N THR A 47 -12.54 -8.87 4.22
CA THR A 47 -11.73 -9.10 5.42
C THR A 47 -11.21 -10.54 5.48
N GLU A 48 -12.02 -11.52 5.07
CA GLU A 48 -11.62 -12.92 5.02
C GLU A 48 -10.48 -13.15 4.03
N ALA A 49 -10.58 -12.57 2.83
CA ALA A 49 -9.53 -12.67 1.82
C ALA A 49 -8.25 -11.95 2.27
N TRP A 50 -8.38 -10.79 2.90
CA TRP A 50 -7.25 -10.06 3.47
C TRP A 50 -6.52 -10.88 4.54
N GLN A 51 -7.25 -11.51 5.47
CA GLN A 51 -6.67 -12.38 6.49
C GLN A 51 -5.99 -13.62 5.88
N ALA A 52 -6.62 -14.25 4.89
CA ALA A 52 -6.00 -15.37 4.18
C ALA A 52 -4.68 -14.98 3.50
N LEU A 53 -4.61 -13.77 2.90
CA LEU A 53 -3.37 -13.26 2.33
C LEU A 53 -2.31 -12.98 3.42
N ALA A 54 -2.71 -12.52 4.60
CA ALA A 54 -1.82 -12.35 5.73
C ALA A 54 -1.28 -13.70 6.24
N GLU A 55 -2.13 -14.71 6.37
CA GLU A 55 -1.74 -16.08 6.73
C GLU A 55 -0.78 -16.71 5.71
N LEU A 56 -0.90 -16.36 4.43
CA LEU A 56 0.05 -16.74 3.38
C LEU A 56 1.36 -15.93 3.42
N GLY A 57 1.49 -14.95 4.32
CA GLY A 57 2.68 -14.12 4.48
C GLY A 57 2.79 -12.96 3.50
N VAL A 58 1.74 -12.69 2.71
CA VAL A 58 1.76 -11.63 1.67
C VAL A 58 1.93 -10.25 2.29
N THR A 59 1.30 -9.98 3.45
CA THR A 59 1.40 -8.70 4.17
C THR A 59 2.74 -8.54 4.88
N ALA A 60 3.32 -9.62 5.39
CA ALA A 60 4.62 -9.64 6.04
C ALA A 60 5.80 -9.54 5.06
N LEU A 61 5.58 -9.92 3.79
CA LEU A 61 6.65 -10.02 2.80
C LEU A 61 7.46 -8.72 2.65
N PRO A 62 6.86 -7.51 2.47
CA PRO A 62 7.62 -6.26 2.31
C PRO A 62 8.20 -5.71 3.62
N VAL A 63 7.75 -6.21 4.76
CA VAL A 63 8.09 -5.67 6.09
C VAL A 63 9.47 -6.18 6.51
N PRO A 64 10.30 -5.34 7.21
CA PRO A 64 11.57 -5.78 7.76
C PRO A 64 11.41 -6.91 8.78
N SER A 65 12.40 -7.81 8.85
CA SER A 65 12.41 -8.89 9.83
C SER A 65 12.49 -8.39 11.29
N ALA A 66 13.08 -7.21 11.49
CA ALA A 66 13.08 -6.54 12.80
C ALA A 66 11.68 -6.13 13.27
N ASP A 67 10.71 -6.03 12.36
CA ASP A 67 9.32 -5.63 12.59
C ASP A 67 8.36 -6.79 12.22
N GLU A 68 8.78 -8.03 12.45
CA GLU A 68 8.00 -9.26 12.24
C GLU A 68 7.71 -9.60 10.76
N GLY A 69 8.48 -9.03 9.83
CA GLY A 69 8.36 -9.26 8.40
C GLY A 69 9.39 -10.25 7.84
N PHE A 70 9.46 -10.33 6.51
CA PHE A 70 10.32 -11.28 5.79
C PHE A 70 11.42 -10.61 4.95
N ASP A 71 11.62 -9.31 5.03
CA ASP A 71 12.62 -8.57 4.23
C ASP A 71 12.51 -8.81 2.71
N GLY A 72 11.30 -9.09 2.22
CA GLY A 72 11.09 -9.43 0.82
C GLY A 72 11.58 -8.34 -0.14
N THR A 73 12.21 -8.81 -1.21
CA THR A 73 12.78 -7.95 -2.25
C THR A 73 11.70 -7.46 -3.23
N ALA A 74 12.08 -6.56 -4.14
CA ALA A 74 11.21 -6.13 -5.23
C ALA A 74 10.84 -7.30 -6.18
N ILE A 75 11.71 -8.31 -6.31
CA ILE A 75 11.42 -9.50 -7.12
C ILE A 75 10.34 -10.34 -6.44
N ASP A 76 10.43 -10.53 -5.12
CA ASP A 76 9.43 -11.28 -4.36
C ASP A 76 8.06 -10.58 -4.43
N GLN A 77 8.03 -9.25 -4.32
CA GLN A 77 6.82 -8.45 -4.52
C GLN A 77 6.25 -8.61 -5.94
N MET A 78 7.09 -8.61 -6.96
CA MET A 78 6.68 -8.84 -8.36
C MET A 78 6.00 -10.21 -8.51
N VAL A 79 6.58 -11.27 -7.93
CA VAL A 79 6.02 -12.62 -7.96
C VAL A 79 4.63 -12.68 -7.32
N VAL A 80 4.48 -12.06 -6.15
CA VAL A 80 3.18 -11.95 -5.47
C VAL A 80 2.19 -11.19 -6.34
N MET A 81 2.56 -10.01 -6.84
CA MET A 81 1.66 -9.18 -7.65
C MET A 81 1.23 -9.86 -8.95
N GLN A 82 2.10 -10.67 -9.56
CA GLN A 82 1.73 -11.50 -10.72
C GLN A 82 0.69 -12.56 -10.36
N ALA A 83 0.84 -13.24 -9.22
CA ALA A 83 -0.11 -14.26 -8.78
C ALA A 83 -1.47 -13.64 -8.44
N LEU A 84 -1.48 -12.51 -7.71
CA LEU A 84 -2.68 -11.75 -7.38
C LEU A 84 -3.39 -11.23 -8.63
N GLY A 85 -2.63 -10.68 -9.58
CA GLY A 85 -3.16 -10.15 -10.84
C GLY A 85 -3.81 -11.21 -11.73
N ARG A 86 -3.25 -12.43 -11.77
CA ARG A 86 -3.86 -13.56 -12.51
C ARG A 86 -5.24 -13.94 -11.97
N ALA A 87 -5.41 -13.83 -10.65
CA ALA A 87 -6.68 -14.11 -9.97
C ALA A 87 -7.60 -12.87 -9.87
N LEU A 88 -7.17 -11.72 -10.37
CA LEU A 88 -7.88 -10.43 -10.28
C LEU A 88 -8.24 -10.06 -8.84
N ILE A 89 -7.35 -10.33 -7.89
CA ILE A 89 -7.53 -10.02 -6.47
C ILE A 89 -7.51 -8.50 -6.29
N ILE A 90 -8.49 -7.98 -5.55
CA ILE A 90 -8.71 -6.53 -5.38
C ILE A 90 -8.38 -6.02 -3.97
N GLU A 91 -7.94 -6.89 -3.08
CA GLU A 91 -7.52 -6.53 -1.73
C GLU A 91 -6.34 -5.55 -1.75
N PRO A 92 -6.17 -4.70 -0.71
CA PRO A 92 -5.28 -3.54 -0.68
C PRO A 92 -3.78 -3.88 -0.56
N VAL A 93 -3.33 -4.98 -1.19
CA VAL A 93 -1.93 -5.44 -1.10
C VAL A 93 -0.97 -4.42 -1.70
N PHE A 94 -1.26 -3.88 -2.90
CA PHE A 94 -0.37 -2.91 -3.54
C PHE A 94 -0.25 -1.61 -2.73
N ALA A 95 -1.39 -1.06 -2.29
CA ALA A 95 -1.40 0.19 -1.52
C ALA A 95 -0.63 0.03 -0.21
N THR A 96 -0.81 -1.10 0.49
CA THR A 96 -0.13 -1.42 1.74
C THR A 96 1.37 -1.64 1.51
N ALA A 97 1.76 -2.42 0.51
CA ALA A 97 3.18 -2.65 0.19
C ALA A 97 3.91 -1.35 -0.18
N LEU A 98 3.26 -0.44 -0.92
CA LEU A 98 3.81 0.88 -1.22
C LEU A 98 4.00 1.69 0.08
N GLY A 99 3.00 1.68 0.97
CA GLY A 99 3.08 2.33 2.28
C GLY A 99 4.24 1.83 3.12
N VAL A 100 4.45 0.50 3.16
CA VAL A 100 5.59 -0.10 3.84
C VAL A 100 6.93 0.45 3.33
N GLN A 101 7.10 0.66 2.01
CA GLN A 101 8.35 1.21 1.49
C GLN A 101 8.61 2.63 2.01
N PHE A 102 7.58 3.48 2.11
CA PHE A 102 7.74 4.81 2.71
C PHE A 102 8.12 4.73 4.19
N LEU A 103 7.51 3.82 4.95
CA LEU A 103 7.82 3.67 6.37
C LEU A 103 9.23 3.11 6.60
N LYS A 104 9.68 2.17 5.76
CA LYS A 104 11.07 1.67 5.79
C LYS A 104 12.09 2.79 5.56
N LEU A 105 11.83 3.67 4.62
CA LEU A 105 12.71 4.81 4.32
C LEU A 105 12.71 5.86 5.44
N ALA A 106 11.56 6.08 6.07
CA ALA A 106 11.42 7.03 7.18
C ALA A 106 12.04 6.52 8.49
N GLY A 107 11.97 5.22 8.75
CA GLY A 107 12.38 4.60 10.00
C GLY A 107 11.46 4.91 11.18
N GLY A 108 11.63 4.21 12.29
CA GLY A 108 10.94 4.51 13.56
C GLY A 108 9.44 4.21 13.61
N GLN A 109 8.93 3.37 12.70
CA GLN A 109 7.51 3.02 12.60
C GLN A 109 7.26 1.51 12.85
N GLY A 110 8.06 0.88 13.70
CA GLY A 110 8.01 -0.56 13.97
C GLY A 110 6.63 -1.07 14.37
N ASP A 111 5.94 -0.36 15.27
CA ASP A 111 4.59 -0.76 15.71
C ASP A 111 3.57 -0.83 14.55
N VAL A 112 3.65 0.10 13.60
CA VAL A 112 2.78 0.08 12.42
C VAL A 112 3.18 -1.04 11.47
N LEU A 113 4.49 -1.25 11.27
CA LEU A 113 5.03 -2.28 10.40
C LEU A 113 4.69 -3.69 10.91
N SER A 114 4.82 -3.97 12.21
CA SER A 114 4.43 -5.25 12.80
C SER A 114 2.93 -5.53 12.63
N ARG A 115 2.09 -4.51 12.81
CA ARG A 115 0.63 -4.64 12.56
C ARG A 115 0.30 -4.88 11.08
N VAL A 116 1.08 -4.31 10.16
CA VAL A 116 0.96 -4.63 8.72
C VAL A 116 1.35 -6.07 8.47
N ALA A 117 2.47 -6.54 9.04
CA ALA A 117 2.92 -7.92 8.88
C ALA A 117 1.85 -8.91 9.34
N GLY A 118 1.20 -8.65 10.49
CA GLY A 118 0.10 -9.46 11.02
C GLY A 118 -1.24 -9.33 10.27
N GLY A 119 -1.34 -8.46 9.24
CA GLY A 119 -2.60 -8.21 8.53
C GLY A 119 -3.60 -7.33 9.28
N GLU A 120 -3.22 -6.74 10.40
CA GLU A 120 -4.08 -5.89 11.25
C GLU A 120 -4.15 -4.44 10.77
N MET A 121 -3.25 -4.02 9.88
CA MET A 121 -3.15 -2.67 9.39
C MET A 121 -3.10 -2.62 7.86
N ILE A 122 -4.00 -1.87 7.28
CA ILE A 122 -3.98 -1.49 5.87
C ILE A 122 -3.42 -0.07 5.77
N LEU A 123 -2.48 0.14 4.84
CA LEU A 123 -1.92 1.45 4.54
C LEU A 123 -2.43 1.97 3.20
N ALA A 124 -2.65 3.28 3.10
CA ALA A 124 -2.89 3.94 1.84
C ALA A 124 -2.05 5.20 1.69
N CYS A 125 -1.62 5.48 0.45
CA CYS A 125 -0.75 6.61 0.15
C CYS A 125 -1.54 7.73 -0.51
N ALA A 126 -1.75 8.81 0.22
CA ALA A 126 -2.46 10.01 -0.19
C ALA A 126 -1.46 11.06 -0.73
N LEU A 127 -0.97 10.83 -1.94
CA LEU A 127 0.10 11.63 -2.56
C LEU A 127 -0.44 12.60 -3.61
N SER A 128 -1.33 12.13 -4.48
CA SER A 128 -1.83 12.89 -5.63
C SER A 128 -2.88 13.91 -5.24
N GLU A 129 -2.92 15.00 -5.99
CA GLU A 129 -3.94 16.05 -5.90
C GLU A 129 -4.56 16.27 -7.28
N ARG A 130 -5.80 16.76 -7.32
CA ARG A 130 -6.55 16.89 -8.58
C ARG A 130 -5.85 17.79 -9.60
N GLN A 131 -5.28 18.91 -9.14
CA GLN A 131 -4.60 19.88 -9.99
C GLN A 131 -3.21 19.42 -10.41
N SER A 132 -2.54 18.56 -9.60
CA SER A 132 -1.18 18.12 -9.88
C SER A 132 -1.07 17.15 -11.05
N ARG A 133 -2.16 16.49 -11.45
CA ARG A 133 -2.16 15.43 -12.48
C ARG A 133 -1.13 14.35 -12.15
N HIS A 134 -0.01 14.29 -12.88
CA HIS A 134 1.10 13.35 -12.66
C HIS A 134 2.35 14.00 -12.07
N GLU A 135 2.29 15.29 -11.72
CA GLU A 135 3.42 16.03 -11.14
C GLU A 135 3.39 15.88 -9.61
N LEU A 136 4.20 14.98 -9.09
CA LEU A 136 4.22 14.68 -7.65
C LEU A 136 4.77 15.80 -6.78
N ALA A 137 5.56 16.73 -7.36
CA ALA A 137 6.07 17.89 -6.65
C ALA A 137 5.04 19.04 -6.55
N HIS A 138 3.99 19.03 -7.37
CA HIS A 138 2.95 20.04 -7.31
C HIS A 138 1.95 19.71 -6.20
N ILE A 139 2.19 20.21 -5.00
CA ILE A 139 1.41 19.94 -3.79
C ILE A 139 0.91 21.25 -3.18
N GLU A 140 -0.41 21.41 -3.10
CA GLU A 140 -1.09 22.53 -2.45
C GLU A 140 -1.52 22.20 -1.02
N THR A 141 -1.66 20.90 -0.66
CA THR A 141 -1.90 20.48 0.72
C THR A 141 -0.76 20.98 1.60
N THR A 142 -1.09 21.70 2.67
CA THR A 142 -0.12 22.30 3.59
C THR A 142 -0.03 21.53 4.90
N ALA A 143 1.14 21.58 5.53
CA ALA A 143 1.36 21.10 6.89
C ALA A 143 1.99 22.22 7.73
N ARG A 144 1.30 22.67 8.76
CA ARG A 144 1.77 23.72 9.66
C ARG A 144 1.94 23.17 11.08
N LYS A 145 3.05 23.52 11.72
CA LYS A 145 3.28 23.15 13.11
C LYS A 145 2.54 24.11 14.04
N VAL A 146 1.65 23.60 14.87
CA VAL A 146 0.84 24.35 15.84
C VAL A 146 0.92 23.61 17.18
N ASP A 147 1.38 24.28 18.23
CA ASP A 147 1.47 23.73 19.59
C ASP A 147 2.13 22.35 19.69
N GLY A 148 3.20 22.14 18.91
CA GLY A 148 3.96 20.88 18.90
C GLY A 148 3.40 19.79 17.97
N HIS A 149 2.23 19.99 17.39
CA HIS A 149 1.58 19.08 16.45
C HIS A 149 1.57 19.66 15.03
N TYR A 150 1.40 18.80 14.03
CA TYR A 150 1.17 19.26 12.66
C TYR A 150 -0.34 19.28 12.36
N VAL A 151 -0.78 20.39 11.80
CA VAL A 151 -2.12 20.55 11.22
C VAL A 151 -1.96 20.46 9.70
N ILE A 152 -2.61 19.48 9.11
CA ILE A 152 -2.62 19.25 7.65
C ILE A 152 -3.93 19.79 7.10
N ASP A 153 -3.85 20.62 6.06
CA ASP A 153 -5.01 21.23 5.40
C ASP A 153 -4.86 21.12 3.88
N GLY A 154 -5.81 20.49 3.22
CA GLY A 154 -5.81 20.28 1.78
C GLY A 154 -6.69 19.13 1.35
N SER A 155 -6.51 18.70 0.10
CA SER A 155 -7.31 17.65 -0.51
C SER A 155 -6.44 16.70 -1.35
N LYS A 156 -6.59 15.42 -1.15
CA LYS A 156 -5.95 14.37 -1.94
C LYS A 156 -6.94 13.66 -2.83
N SER A 157 -6.50 13.19 -3.97
CA SER A 157 -7.34 12.47 -4.93
C SER A 157 -6.70 11.15 -5.33
N THR A 158 -7.52 10.20 -5.78
CA THR A 158 -7.06 8.89 -6.26
C THR A 158 -6.20 8.16 -5.20
N VAL A 159 -6.70 8.15 -3.96
CA VAL A 159 -6.07 7.43 -2.86
C VAL A 159 -6.58 5.99 -2.90
N LEU A 160 -5.78 5.09 -3.47
CA LEU A 160 -6.13 3.67 -3.58
C LEU A 160 -6.37 3.08 -2.20
N HIS A 161 -7.55 2.48 -2.01
CA HIS A 161 -7.98 1.88 -0.74
C HIS A 161 -7.96 2.84 0.47
N GLY A 162 -8.12 4.14 0.23
CA GLY A 162 -8.14 5.14 1.30
C GLY A 162 -9.25 4.90 2.32
N ALA A 163 -10.43 4.45 1.88
CA ALA A 163 -11.56 4.16 2.75
C ALA A 163 -11.35 2.92 3.64
N GLN A 164 -10.52 1.96 3.20
CA GLN A 164 -10.21 0.74 3.92
C GLN A 164 -8.96 0.86 4.80
N ALA A 165 -8.19 1.95 4.65
CA ALA A 165 -6.94 2.13 5.36
C ALA A 165 -7.15 2.41 6.86
N GLY A 166 -6.29 1.82 7.69
CA GLY A 166 -6.15 2.20 9.11
C GLY A 166 -5.24 3.41 9.29
N CYS A 167 -4.22 3.55 8.41
CA CYS A 167 -3.31 4.70 8.38
C CYS A 167 -3.13 5.22 6.96
N LEU A 168 -3.01 6.55 6.85
CA LEU A 168 -2.67 7.26 5.63
C LEU A 168 -1.24 7.78 5.69
N ILE A 169 -0.54 7.68 4.56
CA ILE A 169 0.72 8.37 4.32
C ILE A 169 0.40 9.55 3.41
N VAL A 170 0.49 10.76 3.96
CA VAL A 170 0.02 11.99 3.30
C VAL A 170 1.22 12.86 2.95
N SER A 171 1.37 13.24 1.68
CA SER A 171 2.31 14.29 1.30
C SER A 171 1.70 15.67 1.55
N ALA A 172 2.47 16.55 2.19
CA ALA A 172 2.05 17.93 2.41
C ALA A 172 3.25 18.87 2.38
N ARG A 173 2.98 20.10 2.04
CA ARG A 173 3.98 21.16 1.97
C ARG A 173 4.21 21.75 3.36
N SER A 174 5.41 21.56 3.86
CA SER A 174 5.87 22.13 5.14
C SER A 174 6.66 23.43 4.95
N ALA A 175 7.12 23.70 3.71
CA ALA A 175 7.82 24.92 3.32
C ALA A 175 7.78 25.10 1.79
N GLY A 176 8.10 26.30 1.30
CA GLY A 176 8.18 26.61 -0.14
C GLY A 176 6.83 26.79 -0.81
N GLU A 177 6.89 27.01 -2.12
CA GLU A 177 5.72 27.21 -2.98
C GLU A 177 5.19 25.88 -3.54
N ALA A 178 3.95 25.89 -4.05
CA ALA A 178 3.21 24.69 -4.46
C ALA A 178 3.94 23.78 -5.46
N SER A 179 4.79 24.34 -6.31
CA SER A 179 5.52 23.61 -7.37
C SER A 179 7.01 23.40 -7.06
N ASP A 180 7.49 23.80 -5.88
CA ASP A 180 8.86 23.58 -5.50
C ASP A 180 9.12 22.07 -5.29
N THR A 181 10.28 21.58 -5.73
CA THR A 181 10.71 20.20 -5.51
C THR A 181 11.11 19.92 -4.07
N GLU A 182 11.49 20.96 -3.32
CA GLU A 182 11.83 20.91 -1.91
C GLU A 182 10.64 21.38 -1.04
N GLY A 183 10.71 21.12 0.27
CA GLY A 183 9.68 21.54 1.23
C GLY A 183 8.48 20.62 1.34
N ILE A 184 8.52 19.45 0.70
CA ILE A 184 7.51 18.40 0.83
C ILE A 184 7.91 17.47 1.98
N SER A 185 6.95 17.17 2.85
CA SER A 185 7.10 16.19 3.92
C SER A 185 6.01 15.12 3.81
N LEU A 186 6.33 13.93 4.29
CA LEU A 186 5.36 12.84 4.43
C LEU A 186 4.93 12.73 5.89
N PHE A 187 3.64 12.58 6.09
CA PHE A 187 3.02 12.43 7.40
C PHE A 187 2.27 11.11 7.46
N ILE A 188 2.51 10.33 8.51
CA ILE A 188 1.67 9.19 8.84
C ILE A 188 0.59 9.64 9.81
N MET A 189 -0.66 9.27 9.55
CA MET A 189 -1.78 9.63 10.39
C MET A 189 -2.88 8.56 10.36
N PRO A 190 -3.62 8.36 11.47
CA PRO A 190 -4.78 7.48 11.45
C PRO A 190 -5.81 7.95 10.42
N ALA A 191 -6.34 7.02 9.63
CA ALA A 191 -7.26 7.35 8.53
C ALA A 191 -8.59 7.96 9.00
N HIS A 192 -8.98 7.69 10.26
CA HIS A 192 -10.20 8.21 10.88
C HIS A 192 -9.95 9.36 11.85
N SER A 193 -8.87 10.13 11.66
CA SER A 193 -8.59 11.32 12.47
C SER A 193 -9.69 12.37 12.29
N ALA A 194 -9.96 13.13 13.35
CA ALA A 194 -10.92 14.24 13.29
C ALA A 194 -10.53 15.24 12.20
N GLY A 195 -11.51 15.69 11.41
CA GLY A 195 -11.30 16.62 10.30
C GLY A 195 -11.03 15.94 8.96
N ILE A 196 -10.85 14.61 8.90
CA ILE A 196 -10.78 13.89 7.63
C ILE A 196 -12.20 13.60 7.14
N SER A 197 -12.47 13.95 5.89
CA SER A 197 -13.65 13.50 5.15
C SER A 197 -13.21 12.72 3.93
N MET A 198 -13.82 11.56 3.68
CA MET A 198 -13.52 10.73 2.53
C MET A 198 -14.72 10.63 1.61
N ARG A 199 -14.48 10.72 0.32
CA ARG A 199 -15.44 10.40 -0.71
C ARG A 199 -14.91 9.19 -1.47
N ASP A 200 -15.51 8.05 -1.21
CA ASP A 200 -15.16 6.83 -1.92
C ASP A 200 -15.72 6.83 -3.35
N ALA A 201 -14.96 6.27 -4.26
CA ALA A 201 -15.34 6.08 -5.67
C ALA A 201 -14.70 4.79 -6.18
N ARG A 202 -15.48 4.01 -6.91
CA ARG A 202 -14.98 2.77 -7.52
C ARG A 202 -14.45 3.06 -8.91
N SER A 203 -13.34 2.40 -9.24
CA SER A 203 -12.83 2.36 -10.59
C SER A 203 -13.70 1.46 -11.49
N ASN A 204 -13.48 1.53 -12.82
CA ASN A 204 -14.27 0.74 -13.77
C ASN A 204 -14.05 -0.78 -13.66
N ASP A 205 -13.00 -1.18 -13.01
CA ASP A 205 -12.62 -2.58 -12.78
C ASP A 205 -12.96 -3.11 -11.37
N GLY A 206 -13.52 -2.25 -10.51
CA GLY A 206 -14.05 -2.66 -9.20
C GLY A 206 -13.60 -1.86 -7.99
#